data_2819fbd23c6115724df76ba44ec1e91e
#
_entry.id   2819fbd23c6115724df76ba44ec1e91e
#
_cell.length_a   1.000
_cell.length_b   1.000
_cell.length_c   1.000
_cell.angle_alpha   90.00
_cell.angle_beta   90.00
_cell.angle_gamma   90.00
#
_symmetry.space_group_name_H-M   'P 1'
#
loop_
_entity.id
_entity.type
_entity.pdbx_description
1 polymer ?
#
loop_
_entity_poly.entity_id
_entity_poly.type
_entity_poly.pdbx_seq_one_letter_code
_entity_poly.pdbx_strand_id
1 'polypeptide(L)'
;MTRSPSQRGFTLAETLVALFVLAIVSAAGTGLLMGASSSSKQLRDKETEIRTLDMAQAFLRNDIAALSMRATVPETGFGAPGNLFGNASDQRGPILAFVRSGWVNPQSREDRSTLQHVEYRLENNTLIRTATVRPDAVTGTPRVERILLEGVSRIDVRFLRGGEWSREWQGDAGQALHILPDLIELEIVFEDERELIISALTGGRI
;
A
#
# COMPACT_ATOMS: atom_id res chain seq x y z
N MET A 1 51.78 13.63 69.04
CA MET A 1 51.27 12.26 69.01
C MET A 1 50.05 12.28 68.09
N THR A 2 50.20 11.94 66.83
CA THR A 2 49.11 11.84 65.86
C THR A 2 48.56 10.41 65.87
N ARG A 3 47.30 10.28 66.25
CA ARG A 3 46.58 8.99 66.17
C ARG A 3 46.27 8.66 64.72
N SER A 4 46.84 7.59 64.19
CA SER A 4 46.46 7.03 62.90
C SER A 4 45.01 6.56 62.93
N PRO A 5 44.18 6.87 61.91
CA PRO A 5 42.82 6.33 61.88
C PRO A 5 42.90 4.83 61.66
N SER A 6 42.19 4.07 62.47
CA SER A 6 42.04 2.61 62.32
C SER A 6 41.31 2.32 61.01
N GLN A 7 41.97 1.66 60.06
CA GLN A 7 41.31 1.10 58.87
C GLN A 7 40.43 -0.06 59.30
N ARG A 8 39.11 0.15 59.20
CA ARG A 8 38.13 -0.92 59.32
C ARG A 8 38.01 -1.65 58.00
N GLY A 9 38.42 -2.91 57.96
CA GLY A 9 38.21 -3.76 56.79
C GLY A 9 36.72 -4.16 56.66
N PHE A 10 36.26 -4.36 55.41
CA PHE A 10 34.91 -4.86 55.13
C PHE A 10 34.70 -6.27 55.71
N THR A 11 33.55 -6.51 56.25
CA THR A 11 33.18 -7.86 56.75
C THR A 11 32.71 -8.72 55.56
N LEU A 12 32.90 -10.02 55.65
CA LEU A 12 32.43 -10.98 54.63
C LEU A 12 30.91 -10.88 54.39
N ALA A 13 30.12 -10.57 55.42
CA ALA A 13 28.70 -10.37 55.35
C ALA A 13 28.33 -9.11 54.55
N GLU A 14 29.05 -8.01 54.70
CA GLU A 14 28.84 -6.77 53.93
C GLU A 14 29.10 -6.98 52.44
N THR A 15 30.14 -7.71 52.07
CA THR A 15 30.44 -8.03 50.67
C THR A 15 29.37 -8.94 50.05
N LEU A 16 28.84 -9.91 50.77
CA LEU A 16 27.75 -10.77 50.32
C LEU A 16 26.47 -9.99 50.09
N VAL A 17 26.08 -9.10 51.00
CA VAL A 17 24.91 -8.24 50.86
C VAL A 17 25.06 -7.32 49.66
N ALA A 18 26.25 -6.69 49.50
CA ALA A 18 26.51 -5.83 48.35
C ALA A 18 26.38 -6.57 47.02
N LEU A 19 26.94 -7.78 46.91
CA LEU A 19 26.83 -8.61 45.70
C LEU A 19 25.37 -9.04 45.43
N PHE A 20 24.60 -9.38 46.48
CA PHE A 20 23.20 -9.72 46.34
C PHE A 20 22.36 -8.55 45.85
N VAL A 21 22.54 -7.37 46.41
CA VAL A 21 21.87 -6.15 45.94
C VAL A 21 22.27 -5.84 44.50
N LEU A 22 23.54 -5.93 44.14
CA LEU A 22 24.02 -5.74 42.80
C LEU A 22 23.37 -6.72 41.80
N ALA A 23 23.24 -7.98 42.17
CA ALA A 23 22.60 -9.00 41.36
C ALA A 23 21.11 -8.67 41.09
N ILE A 24 20.36 -8.24 42.11
CA ILE A 24 18.97 -7.82 41.96
C ILE A 24 18.84 -6.62 41.04
N VAL A 25 19.66 -5.58 41.24
CA VAL A 25 19.64 -4.36 40.40
C VAL A 25 19.99 -4.70 38.96
N SER A 26 20.99 -5.55 38.74
CA SER A 26 21.39 -6.01 37.41
C SER A 26 20.29 -6.81 36.73
N ALA A 27 19.62 -7.71 37.42
CA ALA A 27 18.50 -8.49 36.91
C ALA A 27 17.31 -7.60 36.54
N ALA A 28 16.96 -6.64 37.41
CA ALA A 28 15.91 -5.67 37.15
C ALA A 28 16.23 -4.77 35.91
N GLY A 29 17.47 -4.29 35.84
CA GLY A 29 17.95 -3.47 34.69
C GLY A 29 17.88 -4.24 33.37
N THR A 30 18.28 -5.52 33.38
CA THR A 30 18.19 -6.37 32.18
C THR A 30 16.74 -6.60 31.77
N GLY A 31 15.84 -6.83 32.71
CA GLY A 31 14.41 -7.00 32.44
C GLY A 31 13.77 -5.75 31.82
N LEU A 32 14.10 -4.56 32.32
CA LEU A 32 13.64 -3.29 31.74
C LEU A 32 14.16 -3.07 30.31
N LEU A 33 15.44 -3.36 30.04
CA LEU A 33 16.02 -3.25 28.70
C LEU A 33 15.37 -4.22 27.70
N MET A 34 15.12 -5.47 28.10
CA MET A 34 14.41 -6.44 27.26
C MET A 34 12.98 -5.99 26.97
N GLY A 35 12.25 -5.48 27.97
CA GLY A 35 10.91 -4.93 27.80
C GLY A 35 10.89 -3.73 26.84
N ALA A 36 11.80 -2.79 27.00
CA ALA A 36 11.93 -1.63 26.11
C ALA A 36 12.27 -2.05 24.66
N SER A 37 13.16 -3.03 24.48
CA SER A 37 13.53 -3.55 23.16
C SER A 37 12.35 -4.22 22.45
N SER A 38 11.59 -5.07 23.16
CA SER A 38 10.40 -5.74 22.58
C SER A 38 9.31 -4.74 22.20
N SER A 39 9.04 -3.74 23.04
CA SER A 39 8.09 -2.68 22.74
C SER A 39 8.51 -1.86 21.50
N SER A 40 9.80 -1.52 21.39
CA SER A 40 10.34 -0.82 20.23
C SER A 40 10.18 -1.63 18.94
N LYS A 41 10.34 -2.96 19.00
CA LYS A 41 10.14 -3.84 17.84
C LYS A 41 8.67 -3.82 17.40
N GLN A 42 7.74 -4.02 18.34
CA GLN A 42 6.30 -4.00 18.06
C GLN A 42 5.86 -2.68 17.43
N LEU A 43 6.38 -1.54 17.92
CA LEU A 43 6.08 -0.22 17.34
C LEU A 43 6.57 -0.12 15.90
N ARG A 44 7.78 -0.57 15.59
CA ARG A 44 8.32 -0.55 14.21
C ARG A 44 7.53 -1.44 13.26
N ASP A 45 7.11 -2.62 13.72
CA ASP A 45 6.30 -3.53 12.91
C ASP A 45 4.96 -2.88 12.57
N LYS A 46 4.30 -2.24 13.54
CA LYS A 46 3.06 -1.48 13.33
C LYS A 46 3.25 -0.25 12.43
N GLU A 47 4.35 0.48 12.61
CA GLU A 47 4.67 1.63 11.75
C GLU A 47 4.86 1.19 10.28
N THR A 48 5.51 0.06 10.05
CA THR A 48 5.70 -0.50 8.71
C THR A 48 4.37 -0.89 8.08
N GLU A 49 3.49 -1.54 8.83
CA GLU A 49 2.15 -1.91 8.39
C GLU A 49 1.34 -0.66 7.98
N ILE A 50 1.29 0.36 8.83
CA ILE A 50 0.58 1.62 8.55
C ILE A 50 1.15 2.29 7.30
N ARG A 51 2.47 2.38 7.17
CA ARG A 51 3.11 2.97 5.97
C ARG A 51 2.77 2.22 4.69
N THR A 52 2.66 0.89 4.75
CA THR A 52 2.27 0.08 3.59
C THR A 52 0.83 0.38 3.18
N LEU A 53 -0.10 0.46 4.14
CA LEU A 53 -1.49 0.83 3.89
C LEU A 53 -1.61 2.25 3.32
N ASP A 54 -0.91 3.23 3.91
CA ASP A 54 -0.92 4.62 3.43
C ASP A 54 -0.37 4.74 2.01
N MET A 55 0.70 4.00 1.70
CA MET A 55 1.29 3.97 0.36
C MET A 55 0.32 3.37 -0.65
N ALA A 56 -0.33 2.26 -0.33
CA ALA A 56 -1.32 1.63 -1.20
C ALA A 56 -2.51 2.57 -1.48
N GLN A 57 -3.04 3.23 -0.44
CA GLN A 57 -4.08 4.23 -0.58
C GLN A 57 -3.63 5.41 -1.46
N ALA A 58 -2.41 5.90 -1.26
CA ALA A 58 -1.87 7.01 -2.04
C ALA A 58 -1.74 6.64 -3.52
N PHE A 59 -1.26 5.42 -3.84
CA PHE A 59 -1.19 4.95 -5.21
C PHE A 59 -2.58 4.89 -5.85
N LEU A 60 -3.53 4.23 -5.20
CA LEU A 60 -4.90 4.08 -5.71
C LEU A 60 -5.57 5.44 -5.93
N ARG A 61 -5.55 6.33 -4.93
CA ARG A 61 -6.16 7.66 -5.04
C ARG A 61 -5.51 8.52 -6.11
N ASN A 62 -4.18 8.52 -6.20
CA ASN A 62 -3.47 9.30 -7.21
C ASN A 62 -3.70 8.77 -8.62
N ASP A 63 -3.75 7.45 -8.80
CA ASP A 63 -4.01 6.84 -10.09
C ASP A 63 -5.44 7.14 -10.55
N ILE A 64 -6.44 6.99 -9.67
CA ILE A 64 -7.84 7.28 -9.97
C ILE A 64 -8.05 8.78 -10.25
N ALA A 65 -7.45 9.66 -9.46
CA ALA A 65 -7.54 11.11 -9.67
C ALA A 65 -6.89 11.56 -11.00
N ALA A 66 -5.90 10.82 -11.48
CA ALA A 66 -5.21 11.09 -12.74
C ALA A 66 -5.81 10.33 -13.95
N LEU A 67 -6.96 9.68 -13.76
CA LEU A 67 -7.65 8.92 -14.81
C LEU A 67 -7.90 9.79 -16.04
N SER A 68 -7.59 9.25 -17.20
CA SER A 68 -7.72 9.92 -18.50
C SER A 68 -8.87 9.32 -19.30
N MET A 69 -9.58 10.16 -20.04
CA MET A 69 -10.68 9.71 -20.93
C MET A 69 -10.19 8.95 -22.18
N ARG A 70 -8.88 8.72 -22.29
CA ARG A 70 -8.34 7.99 -23.45
C ARG A 70 -8.69 6.51 -23.37
N ALA A 71 -9.37 6.00 -24.37
CA ALA A 71 -9.59 4.58 -24.54
C ALA A 71 -8.32 3.85 -24.98
N THR A 72 -8.15 2.61 -24.54
CA THR A 72 -7.11 1.69 -24.99
C THR A 72 -7.71 0.35 -25.41
N VAL A 73 -6.95 -0.41 -26.17
CA VAL A 73 -7.25 -1.80 -26.46
C VAL A 73 -6.39 -2.66 -25.52
N PRO A 74 -6.99 -3.47 -24.65
CA PRO A 74 -6.22 -4.33 -23.74
C PRO A 74 -5.39 -5.35 -24.51
N GLU A 75 -4.10 -5.48 -24.20
CA GLU A 75 -3.22 -6.52 -24.76
C GLU A 75 -3.69 -7.92 -24.38
N THR A 76 -4.25 -8.06 -23.19
CA THR A 76 -4.68 -9.35 -22.62
C THR A 76 -6.00 -9.86 -23.17
N GLY A 77 -6.70 -9.10 -24.00
CA GLY A 77 -8.05 -9.43 -24.49
C GLY A 77 -9.13 -9.47 -23.41
N PHE A 78 -8.79 -9.10 -22.16
CA PHE A 78 -9.76 -8.94 -21.07
C PHE A 78 -10.31 -7.51 -21.07
N GLY A 79 -11.62 -7.42 -21.10
CA GLY A 79 -12.35 -6.14 -21.17
C GLY A 79 -12.58 -5.66 -22.61
N ALA A 80 -13.61 -4.85 -22.78
CA ALA A 80 -13.84 -4.14 -24.03
C ALA A 80 -12.82 -2.99 -24.18
N PRO A 81 -12.50 -2.58 -25.42
CA PRO A 81 -11.77 -1.35 -25.65
C PRO A 81 -12.48 -0.20 -24.95
N GLY A 82 -11.81 0.49 -24.04
CA GLY A 82 -12.44 1.53 -23.24
C GLY A 82 -11.43 2.37 -22.47
N ASN A 83 -11.95 3.37 -21.77
CA ASN A 83 -11.13 4.26 -20.94
C ASN A 83 -10.95 3.75 -19.50
N LEU A 84 -11.89 2.95 -19.03
CA LEU A 84 -11.93 2.36 -17.70
C LEU A 84 -12.62 1.00 -17.76
N PHE A 85 -12.01 0.03 -17.14
CA PHE A 85 -12.59 -1.28 -16.85
C PHE A 85 -12.56 -1.49 -15.34
N GLY A 86 -13.63 -2.03 -14.79
CA GLY A 86 -13.68 -2.42 -13.39
C GLY A 86 -14.66 -3.55 -13.14
N ASN A 87 -14.24 -4.50 -12.29
CA ASN A 87 -15.01 -5.70 -11.98
C ASN A 87 -14.62 -6.25 -10.60
N ALA A 88 -15.47 -7.12 -10.02
CA ALA A 88 -15.16 -7.77 -8.76
C ALA A 88 -13.99 -8.78 -8.89
N SER A 89 -13.29 -9.02 -7.78
CA SER A 89 -12.09 -9.87 -7.75
C SER A 89 -12.32 -11.37 -7.95
N ASP A 90 -13.56 -11.81 -7.99
CA ASP A 90 -13.96 -13.20 -8.24
C ASP A 90 -13.88 -13.59 -9.73
N GLN A 91 -13.70 -12.62 -10.61
CA GLN A 91 -13.59 -12.84 -12.04
C GLN A 91 -12.11 -12.88 -12.48
N ARG A 92 -11.85 -13.63 -13.56
CA ARG A 92 -10.51 -13.67 -14.15
C ARG A 92 -10.18 -12.33 -14.83
N GLY A 93 -9.05 -11.74 -14.49
CA GLY A 93 -8.58 -10.50 -15.11
C GLY A 93 -8.29 -9.39 -14.09
N PRO A 94 -8.08 -8.16 -14.56
CA PRO A 94 -7.87 -7.03 -13.67
C PRO A 94 -9.17 -6.66 -12.95
N ILE A 95 -9.05 -6.28 -11.68
CA ILE A 95 -10.13 -5.71 -10.88
C ILE A 95 -10.44 -4.29 -11.36
N LEU A 96 -9.40 -3.56 -11.72
CA LEU A 96 -9.47 -2.20 -12.21
C LEU A 96 -8.37 -1.98 -13.25
N ALA A 97 -8.72 -1.45 -14.43
CA ALA A 97 -7.77 -1.12 -15.48
C ALA A 97 -8.17 0.17 -16.18
N PHE A 98 -7.23 1.08 -16.38
CA PHE A 98 -7.48 2.38 -17.01
C PHE A 98 -6.20 3.05 -17.49
N VAL A 99 -6.37 4.10 -18.28
CA VAL A 99 -5.29 5.01 -18.61
C VAL A 99 -5.25 6.16 -17.62
N ARG A 100 -4.07 6.44 -17.12
CA ARG A 100 -3.81 7.63 -16.30
C ARG A 100 -2.90 8.62 -17.03
N SER A 101 -3.07 9.90 -16.72
CA SER A 101 -2.16 10.99 -17.08
C SER A 101 -1.14 11.28 -15.95
N GLY A 102 -0.23 12.22 -16.18
CA GLY A 102 0.64 12.77 -15.15
C GLY A 102 1.98 12.04 -14.95
N TRP A 103 2.37 11.16 -15.87
CA TRP A 103 3.74 10.67 -15.90
C TRP A 103 4.66 11.72 -16.47
N VAL A 104 5.34 12.45 -15.59
CA VAL A 104 6.14 13.62 -15.93
C VAL A 104 7.27 13.23 -16.89
N ASN A 105 7.28 13.81 -18.09
CA ASN A 105 8.35 13.70 -19.09
C ASN A 105 8.83 15.12 -19.46
N PRO A 106 9.69 15.74 -18.63
CA PRO A 106 10.09 17.12 -18.81
C PRO A 106 10.78 17.31 -20.14
N GLN A 107 10.27 18.27 -20.93
CA GLN A 107 10.83 18.62 -22.25
C GLN A 107 10.86 17.44 -23.24
N SER A 108 10.01 16.42 -23.05
CA SER A 108 9.97 15.20 -23.87
C SER A 108 11.34 14.56 -24.08
N ARG A 109 12.17 14.54 -23.02
CA ARG A 109 13.55 14.00 -23.06
C ARG A 109 13.61 12.50 -23.31
N GLU A 110 12.54 11.80 -22.99
CA GLU A 110 12.42 10.36 -23.22
C GLU A 110 11.35 10.10 -24.29
N ASP A 111 11.57 9.12 -25.15
CA ASP A 111 10.58 8.67 -26.16
C ASP A 111 9.50 7.80 -25.47
N ARG A 112 8.71 8.45 -24.62
CA ARG A 112 7.59 7.85 -23.90
C ARG A 112 6.41 8.78 -23.77
N SER A 113 5.24 8.20 -23.65
CA SER A 113 3.99 8.93 -23.40
C SER A 113 3.98 9.54 -21.99
N THR A 114 3.25 10.64 -21.81
CA THR A 114 2.82 11.15 -20.50
C THR A 114 1.63 10.36 -19.94
N LEU A 115 1.08 9.44 -20.74
CA LEU A 115 -0.01 8.55 -20.39
C LEU A 115 0.55 7.15 -20.10
N GLN A 116 -0.02 6.50 -19.11
CA GLN A 116 0.28 5.11 -18.74
C GLN A 116 -1.02 4.31 -18.67
N HIS A 117 -0.98 3.04 -19.09
CA HIS A 117 -2.02 2.09 -18.73
C HIS A 117 -1.66 1.49 -17.38
N VAL A 118 -2.64 1.41 -16.49
CA VAL A 118 -2.50 0.88 -15.13
C VAL A 118 -3.55 -0.19 -14.92
N GLU A 119 -3.12 -1.31 -14.35
CA GLU A 119 -3.97 -2.43 -13.96
C GLU A 119 -3.76 -2.77 -12.48
N TYR A 120 -4.84 -3.10 -11.79
CA TYR A 120 -4.85 -3.65 -10.45
C TYR A 120 -5.41 -5.07 -10.50
N ARG A 121 -4.66 -6.02 -9.95
CA ARG A 121 -5.03 -7.44 -9.93
C ARG A 121 -4.85 -7.99 -8.52
N LEU A 122 -5.72 -8.94 -8.17
CA LEU A 122 -5.55 -9.77 -6.98
C LEU A 122 -5.04 -11.14 -7.42
N GLU A 123 -3.81 -11.47 -7.07
CA GLU A 123 -3.17 -12.74 -7.38
C GLU A 123 -2.54 -13.32 -6.12
N ASN A 124 -2.89 -14.56 -5.77
CA ASN A 124 -2.34 -15.24 -4.58
C ASN A 124 -2.41 -14.37 -3.31
N ASN A 125 -3.58 -13.82 -3.02
CA ASN A 125 -3.83 -12.96 -1.87
C ASN A 125 -2.98 -11.69 -1.82
N THR A 126 -2.51 -11.24 -2.98
CA THR A 126 -1.64 -10.07 -3.13
C THR A 126 -2.26 -9.08 -4.12
N LEU A 127 -2.46 -7.83 -3.69
CA LEU A 127 -2.85 -6.75 -4.58
C LEU A 127 -1.63 -6.23 -5.32
N ILE A 128 -1.62 -6.42 -6.62
CA ILE A 128 -0.55 -6.03 -7.53
C ILE A 128 -1.02 -4.90 -8.43
N ARG A 129 -0.19 -3.86 -8.52
CA ARG A 129 -0.35 -2.77 -9.50
C ARG A 129 0.66 -2.96 -10.62
N THR A 130 0.18 -3.04 -11.86
CA THR A 130 1.01 -3.06 -13.08
C THR A 130 0.83 -1.75 -13.83
N ALA A 131 1.92 -1.11 -14.23
CA ALA A 131 1.91 0.07 -15.07
C ALA A 131 2.76 -0.15 -16.32
N THR A 132 2.24 0.19 -17.50
CA THR A 132 2.97 0.13 -18.77
C THR A 132 3.45 1.51 -19.19
N VAL A 133 4.57 1.56 -19.88
CA VAL A 133 5.17 2.83 -20.36
C VAL A 133 4.38 3.50 -21.49
N ARG A 134 3.44 2.78 -22.09
CA ARG A 134 2.56 3.27 -23.16
C ARG A 134 1.12 2.85 -22.87
N PRO A 135 0.12 3.70 -23.20
CA PRO A 135 -1.28 3.34 -22.97
C PRO A 135 -1.73 2.14 -23.83
N ASP A 136 -1.29 2.05 -25.06
CA ASP A 136 -1.57 0.92 -25.96
C ASP A 136 -0.37 -0.02 -25.91
N ALA A 137 -0.40 -0.96 -24.97
CA ALA A 137 0.64 -1.95 -24.78
C ALA A 137 0.55 -3.02 -25.88
N VAL A 138 1.70 -3.38 -26.45
CA VAL A 138 1.86 -4.53 -27.35
C VAL A 138 2.80 -5.52 -26.69
N THR A 139 2.83 -6.76 -27.20
CA THR A 139 3.74 -7.79 -26.70
C THR A 139 5.16 -7.27 -26.61
N GLY A 140 5.77 -7.34 -25.43
CA GLY A 140 7.11 -6.82 -25.16
C GLY A 140 7.14 -5.36 -24.68
N THR A 141 6.00 -4.67 -24.53
CA THR A 141 5.98 -3.34 -23.88
C THR A 141 6.49 -3.44 -22.45
N PRO A 142 7.49 -2.63 -22.05
CA PRO A 142 7.99 -2.62 -20.68
C PRO A 142 6.88 -2.30 -19.69
N ARG A 143 6.82 -3.08 -18.62
CA ARG A 143 5.86 -2.92 -17.53
C ARG A 143 6.58 -2.90 -16.19
N VAL A 144 6.03 -2.17 -15.24
CA VAL A 144 6.51 -2.11 -13.86
C VAL A 144 5.41 -2.68 -12.98
N GLU A 145 5.74 -3.74 -12.27
CA GLU A 145 4.85 -4.35 -11.29
C GLU A 145 5.25 -3.90 -9.88
N ARG A 146 4.25 -3.67 -9.06
CA ARG A 146 4.43 -3.31 -7.66
C ARG A 146 3.41 -4.01 -6.79
N ILE A 147 3.89 -4.75 -5.81
CA ILE A 147 3.06 -5.27 -4.73
C ILE A 147 2.64 -4.08 -3.86
N LEU A 148 1.34 -3.93 -3.66
CA LEU A 148 0.78 -2.88 -2.83
C LEU A 148 0.37 -3.41 -1.45
N LEU A 149 -0.34 -4.54 -1.41
CA LEU A 149 -0.84 -5.15 -0.18
C LEU A 149 -0.72 -6.66 -0.30
N GLU A 150 -0.37 -7.31 0.81
CA GLU A 150 -0.36 -8.76 0.98
C GLU A 150 -1.45 -9.19 1.97
N GLY A 151 -1.83 -10.48 1.96
CA GLY A 151 -2.87 -11.02 2.84
C GLY A 151 -4.27 -10.51 2.52
N VAL A 152 -4.54 -10.16 1.26
CA VAL A 152 -5.85 -9.70 0.79
C VAL A 152 -6.67 -10.90 0.34
N SER A 153 -7.83 -11.12 0.98
CA SER A 153 -8.72 -12.22 0.63
C SER A 153 -9.69 -11.84 -0.50
N ARG A 154 -10.17 -10.59 -0.53
CA ARG A 154 -11.16 -10.12 -1.51
C ARG A 154 -11.04 -8.62 -1.74
N ILE A 155 -11.38 -8.20 -2.97
CA ILE A 155 -11.52 -6.79 -3.32
C ILE A 155 -12.83 -6.63 -4.10
N ASP A 156 -13.69 -5.76 -3.62
CA ASP A 156 -14.89 -5.32 -4.32
C ASP A 156 -14.68 -3.88 -4.80
N VAL A 157 -15.06 -3.61 -6.04
CA VAL A 157 -15.04 -2.27 -6.61
C VAL A 157 -16.45 -1.78 -6.89
N ARG A 158 -16.70 -0.52 -6.59
CA ARG A 158 -17.99 0.14 -6.87
C ARG A 158 -17.76 1.48 -7.54
N PHE A 159 -18.68 1.85 -8.43
CA PHE A 159 -18.62 3.07 -9.23
C PHE A 159 -19.88 3.89 -8.96
N LEU A 160 -19.70 5.14 -8.56
CA LEU A 160 -20.81 6.08 -8.38
C LEU A 160 -20.89 6.98 -9.59
N ARG A 161 -22.11 7.14 -10.13
CA ARG A 161 -22.38 8.10 -11.19
C ARG A 161 -23.81 8.61 -11.10
N GLY A 162 -23.98 9.93 -11.11
CA GLY A 162 -25.31 10.55 -11.08
C GLY A 162 -26.16 10.14 -9.89
N GLY A 163 -25.54 9.72 -8.77
CA GLY A 163 -26.22 9.21 -7.58
C GLY A 163 -26.49 7.71 -7.56
N GLU A 164 -26.16 6.98 -8.64
CA GLU A 164 -26.37 5.53 -8.74
C GLU A 164 -25.04 4.78 -8.60
N TRP A 165 -25.06 3.65 -7.86
CA TRP A 165 -23.93 2.76 -7.68
C TRP A 165 -23.99 1.56 -8.62
N SER A 166 -22.86 1.23 -9.24
CA SER A 166 -22.64 0.04 -10.07
C SER A 166 -21.46 -0.76 -9.53
N ARG A 167 -21.47 -2.09 -9.70
CA ARG A 167 -20.36 -2.99 -9.35
C ARG A 167 -19.47 -3.31 -10.53
N GLU A 168 -19.86 -2.91 -11.72
CA GLU A 168 -19.14 -3.13 -12.96
C GLU A 168 -19.06 -1.81 -13.71
N TRP A 169 -17.94 -1.61 -14.38
CA TRP A 169 -17.74 -0.51 -15.30
C TRP A 169 -16.99 -1.00 -16.53
N GLN A 170 -17.64 -0.91 -17.65
CA GLN A 170 -17.03 -1.17 -18.95
C GLN A 170 -17.22 0.05 -19.81
N GLY A 171 -16.13 0.80 -19.99
CA GLY A 171 -16.11 1.92 -20.91
C GLY A 171 -16.24 1.41 -22.33
N ASP A 172 -17.42 1.56 -22.94
CA ASP A 172 -17.65 1.14 -24.32
C ASP A 172 -16.95 2.10 -25.29
N ALA A 173 -16.11 1.55 -26.16
CA ALA A 173 -15.44 2.30 -27.22
C ALA A 173 -16.42 2.96 -28.23
N GLY A 174 -17.68 2.53 -28.23
CA GLY A 174 -18.68 3.00 -29.20
C GLY A 174 -19.50 4.22 -28.79
N GLN A 175 -19.83 4.40 -27.51
CA GLN A 175 -20.78 5.42 -27.08
C GLN A 175 -20.36 6.26 -25.86
N ALA A 176 -19.40 5.85 -25.07
CA ALA A 176 -19.12 6.43 -23.76
C ALA A 176 -17.67 6.77 -23.50
N LEU A 177 -16.87 7.03 -24.53
CA LEU A 177 -15.44 7.42 -24.42
C LEU A 177 -15.20 8.63 -23.52
N HIS A 178 -16.24 9.40 -23.23
CA HIS A 178 -16.18 10.63 -22.44
C HIS A 178 -16.89 10.51 -21.08
N ILE A 179 -17.27 9.31 -20.69
CA ILE A 179 -18.04 9.11 -19.48
C ILE A 179 -17.17 8.37 -18.46
N LEU A 180 -16.91 9.03 -17.34
CA LEU A 180 -16.26 8.45 -16.17
C LEU A 180 -17.23 8.44 -15.00
N PRO A 181 -17.07 7.51 -14.04
CA PRO A 181 -17.78 7.60 -12.77
C PRO A 181 -17.35 8.88 -12.04
N ASP A 182 -18.21 9.38 -11.17
CA ASP A 182 -17.89 10.53 -10.31
C ASP A 182 -16.91 10.12 -9.20
N LEU A 183 -17.08 8.88 -8.71
CA LEU A 183 -16.26 8.30 -7.64
C LEU A 183 -16.07 6.81 -7.87
N ILE A 184 -14.89 6.32 -7.54
CA ILE A 184 -14.57 4.88 -7.47
C ILE A 184 -14.26 4.54 -6.02
N GLU A 185 -14.87 3.46 -5.54
CA GLU A 185 -14.64 2.93 -4.20
C GLU A 185 -14.17 1.49 -4.28
N LEU A 186 -13.10 1.18 -3.57
CA LEU A 186 -12.56 -0.15 -3.39
C LEU A 186 -12.74 -0.56 -1.93
N GLU A 187 -13.36 -1.69 -1.71
CA GLU A 187 -13.46 -2.38 -0.42
C GLU A 187 -12.50 -3.56 -0.45
N ILE A 188 -11.45 -3.49 0.35
CA ILE A 188 -10.38 -4.48 0.43
C ILE A 188 -10.54 -5.23 1.75
N VAL A 189 -10.78 -6.53 1.68
CA VAL A 189 -10.91 -7.42 2.84
C VAL A 189 -9.65 -8.24 2.96
N PHE A 190 -9.05 -8.25 4.14
CA PHE A 190 -7.85 -9.04 4.46
C PHE A 190 -8.21 -10.44 4.95
N GLU A 191 -7.23 -11.33 4.98
CA GLU A 191 -7.39 -12.71 5.51
C GLU A 191 -7.74 -12.75 7.00
N ASP A 192 -7.38 -11.72 7.76
CA ASP A 192 -7.71 -11.54 9.18
C ASP A 192 -9.03 -10.78 9.41
N GLU A 193 -9.88 -10.71 8.37
CA GLU A 193 -11.19 -10.07 8.39
C GLU A 193 -11.18 -8.54 8.59
N ARG A 194 -10.02 -7.90 8.61
CA ARG A 194 -9.94 -6.43 8.58
C ARG A 194 -10.39 -5.91 7.22
N GLU A 195 -11.00 -4.74 7.21
CA GLU A 195 -11.48 -4.07 6.02
C GLU A 195 -10.80 -2.71 5.82
N LEU A 196 -10.50 -2.39 4.57
CA LEU A 196 -9.98 -1.09 4.16
C LEU A 196 -10.82 -0.54 3.01
N ILE A 197 -11.48 0.58 3.22
CA ILE A 197 -12.28 1.25 2.20
C ILE A 197 -11.49 2.45 1.65
N ILE A 198 -11.29 2.45 0.35
CA ILE A 198 -10.60 3.53 -0.37
C ILE A 198 -11.56 4.14 -1.38
N SER A 199 -11.94 5.39 -1.16
CA SER A 199 -12.77 6.15 -2.09
C SER A 199 -11.93 7.25 -2.73
N ALA A 200 -12.08 7.43 -4.05
CA ALA A 200 -11.39 8.46 -4.82
C ALA A 200 -12.31 9.06 -5.88
N LEU A 201 -12.29 10.38 -5.98
CA LEU A 201 -12.95 11.10 -7.06
C LEU A 201 -12.12 10.94 -8.34
N THR A 202 -12.81 10.76 -9.47
CA THR A 202 -12.16 10.75 -10.77
C THR A 202 -11.89 12.17 -11.26
N GLY A 203 -10.70 12.41 -11.83
CA GLY A 203 -10.29 13.74 -12.31
C GLY A 203 -11.02 14.27 -13.53
N GLY A 204 -12.09 13.63 -13.96
CA GLY A 204 -12.77 13.89 -15.23
C GLY A 204 -13.65 15.14 -15.34
N ARG A 205 -13.52 16.10 -14.40
CA ARG A 205 -14.23 17.40 -14.50
C ARG A 205 -13.23 18.53 -14.69
N ILE A 206 -12.81 18.77 -15.90
CA ILE A 206 -12.45 20.09 -16.40
C ILE A 206 -13.04 20.26 -17.79
#